data_edcfe9478e0509234c87e3c16b790023
#
_entry.id   edcfe9478e0509234c87e3c16b790023
#
_cell.length_a   1.000
_cell.length_b   1.000
_cell.length_c   1.000
_cell.angle_alpha   90.00
_cell.angle_beta   90.00
_cell.angle_gamma   90.00
#
_symmetry.space_group_name_H-M   'P 1'
#
loop_
_entity.id
_entity.type
_entity.pdbx_description
1 polymer ?
#
loop_
_entity_poly.entity_id
_entity_poly.type
_entity_poly.pdbx_seq_one_letter_code
_entity_poly.pdbx_strand_id
1 'polypeptide(L)'
;MNSTNGTGKNESGKIHMIISDGETRTYYCRSELYNKGFRFIRKDEKWHRDTTDPLFVEKYRDYAKRNGLAFVAYDSTRTRCKSYRDTFFEANEPMIGKYYVCAYCFKLLKKKDVTVDHIISVNKSQKNRMANWLMDRMKISNVNDERNLCCACKECNSRKGSKAGLWLLRGFLGKKKEVIWGVYIGTIAMLIVLVGTVIQILSNS
;
A
#
# COMPACT_ATOMS: atom_id res chain seq x y z
N MET A 1 7.79 20.32 29.08
CA MET A 1 7.35 18.92 29.27
C MET A 1 5.86 18.86 29.06
N ASN A 2 5.42 18.48 27.89
CA ASN A 2 4.04 18.04 27.62
C ASN A 2 4.11 17.06 26.46
N SER A 3 4.09 15.78 26.82
CA SER A 3 3.98 14.65 25.89
C SER A 3 2.56 14.60 25.37
N THR A 4 2.34 14.98 24.13
CA THR A 4 1.10 14.64 23.42
C THR A 4 1.26 13.26 22.79
N ASN A 5 0.80 12.25 23.53
CA ASN A 5 0.57 10.91 23.00
C ASN A 5 -0.47 10.98 21.87
N GLY A 6 -0.02 10.98 20.66
CA GLY A 6 -0.84 10.70 19.48
C GLY A 6 -1.23 9.23 19.50
N THR A 7 -2.34 8.89 20.13
CA THR A 7 -2.97 7.58 20.00
C THR A 7 -3.47 7.41 18.56
N GLY A 8 -2.64 6.82 17.72
CA GLY A 8 -3.10 6.28 16.45
C GLY A 8 -4.21 5.27 16.73
N LYS A 9 -5.46 5.65 16.47
CA LYS A 9 -6.60 4.73 16.51
C LYS A 9 -6.31 3.64 15.48
N ASN A 10 -5.99 2.45 15.98
CA ASN A 10 -5.98 1.23 15.20
C ASN A 10 -7.39 1.01 14.65
N GLU A 11 -7.66 1.40 13.40
CA GLU A 11 -8.85 1.02 12.65
C GLU A 11 -8.70 -0.43 12.15
N SER A 12 -8.36 -1.35 13.06
CA SER A 12 -8.29 -2.77 12.75
C SER A 12 -9.70 -3.35 12.67
N GLY A 13 -10.02 -4.01 11.57
CA GLY A 13 -11.21 -4.85 11.44
C GLY A 13 -12.46 -4.19 10.84
N LYS A 14 -12.35 -3.04 10.18
CA LYS A 14 -13.50 -2.43 9.50
C LYS A 14 -13.71 -3.06 8.13
N ILE A 15 -14.82 -3.77 7.95
CA ILE A 15 -15.21 -4.40 6.69
C ILE A 15 -16.19 -3.49 5.97
N HIS A 16 -15.87 -3.14 4.73
CA HIS A 16 -16.73 -2.35 3.85
C HIS A 16 -17.57 -3.27 2.98
N MET A 17 -18.88 -3.14 3.07
CA MET A 17 -19.86 -3.91 2.29
C MET A 17 -20.49 -3.03 1.22
N ILE A 18 -20.66 -3.60 0.04
CA ILE A 18 -21.33 -2.97 -1.10
C ILE A 18 -22.41 -3.90 -1.61
N ILE A 19 -23.62 -3.37 -1.76
CA ILE A 19 -24.74 -4.05 -2.43
C ILE A 19 -25.10 -3.23 -3.66
N SER A 20 -25.23 -3.91 -4.79
CA SER A 20 -25.61 -3.30 -6.06
C SER A 20 -26.61 -4.19 -6.81
N ASP A 21 -27.12 -3.67 -7.90
CA ASP A 21 -27.99 -4.42 -8.79
C ASP A 21 -27.28 -5.70 -9.24
N GLY A 22 -28.03 -6.79 -9.29
CA GLY A 22 -27.62 -8.09 -9.79
C GLY A 22 -28.68 -8.58 -10.79
N GLU A 23 -29.24 -9.76 -10.55
CA GLU A 23 -30.44 -10.25 -11.28
C GLU A 23 -31.66 -9.40 -10.95
N THR A 24 -31.71 -8.85 -9.74
CA THR A 24 -32.76 -7.95 -9.23
C THR A 24 -32.18 -6.56 -8.99
N ARG A 25 -32.99 -5.51 -9.14
CA ARG A 25 -32.59 -4.13 -8.84
C ARG A 25 -32.71 -3.82 -7.36
N THR A 26 -31.70 -3.16 -6.79
CA THR A 26 -31.69 -2.68 -5.38
C THR A 26 -32.83 -1.72 -5.06
N TYR A 27 -33.43 -1.11 -6.08
CA TYR A 27 -34.59 -0.25 -5.94
C TYR A 27 -35.75 -0.91 -5.13
N TYR A 28 -36.00 -2.20 -5.34
CA TYR A 28 -37.06 -2.93 -4.63
C TYR A 28 -36.74 -3.19 -3.15
N CYS A 29 -35.46 -3.17 -2.79
CA CYS A 29 -34.99 -3.40 -1.43
C CYS A 29 -34.51 -2.11 -0.73
N ARG A 30 -34.66 -0.94 -1.36
CA ARG A 30 -34.07 0.32 -0.89
C ARG A 30 -34.42 0.70 0.53
N SER A 31 -35.70 0.56 0.91
CA SER A 31 -36.16 0.90 2.26
C SER A 31 -35.58 -0.03 3.32
N GLU A 32 -35.44 -1.31 3.00
CA GLU A 32 -34.83 -2.28 3.90
C GLU A 32 -33.33 -2.02 4.04
N LEU A 33 -32.60 -1.81 2.94
CA LEU A 33 -31.18 -1.48 2.96
C LEU A 33 -30.92 -0.20 3.78
N TYR A 34 -31.73 0.83 3.58
CA TYR A 34 -31.62 2.07 4.34
C TYR A 34 -31.86 1.84 5.85
N ASN A 35 -32.89 1.12 6.23
CA ASN A 35 -33.23 0.79 7.62
C ASN A 35 -32.14 -0.07 8.29
N LYS A 36 -31.44 -0.86 7.51
CA LYS A 36 -30.29 -1.67 7.96
C LYS A 36 -28.98 -0.87 7.99
N GLY A 37 -29.01 0.43 7.75
CA GLY A 37 -27.89 1.34 7.86
C GLY A 37 -26.96 1.39 6.65
N PHE A 38 -27.36 0.83 5.51
CA PHE A 38 -26.69 1.10 4.25
C PHE A 38 -27.00 2.52 3.78
N ARG A 39 -26.05 3.14 3.08
CA ARG A 39 -26.20 4.45 2.46
C ARG A 39 -25.97 4.33 0.97
N PHE A 40 -26.91 4.87 0.19
CA PHE A 40 -26.80 4.92 -1.27
C PHE A 40 -25.85 6.03 -1.69
N ILE A 41 -24.82 5.68 -2.46
CA ILE A 41 -23.86 6.64 -3.03
C ILE A 41 -24.21 6.85 -4.49
N ARG A 42 -24.70 8.07 -4.82
CA ARG A 42 -25.13 8.40 -6.20
C ARG A 42 -24.00 8.31 -7.23
N LYS A 43 -22.75 8.51 -6.82
CA LYS A 43 -21.60 8.54 -7.74
C LYS A 43 -21.34 7.18 -8.39
N ASP A 44 -21.56 6.09 -7.68
CA ASP A 44 -21.34 4.72 -8.17
C ASP A 44 -22.62 3.87 -8.18
N GLU A 45 -23.75 4.50 -7.81
CA GLU A 45 -25.10 3.90 -7.82
C GLU A 45 -25.21 2.62 -6.98
N LYS A 46 -24.51 2.60 -5.83
CA LYS A 46 -24.45 1.42 -4.93
C LYS A 46 -24.78 1.77 -3.50
N TRP A 47 -25.12 0.72 -2.75
CA TRP A 47 -25.39 0.79 -1.32
C TRP A 47 -24.15 0.38 -0.53
N HIS A 48 -23.68 1.22 0.37
CA HIS A 48 -22.47 1.05 1.13
C HIS A 48 -22.74 1.00 2.62
N ARG A 49 -22.06 0.12 3.34
CA ARG A 49 -22.03 0.07 4.79
C ARG A 49 -20.71 -0.50 5.30
N ASP A 50 -20.24 0.06 6.41
CA ASP A 50 -19.09 -0.47 7.15
C ASP A 50 -19.58 -1.26 8.37
N THR A 51 -18.86 -2.33 8.72
CA THR A 51 -19.05 -3.11 9.93
C THR A 51 -17.73 -3.64 10.47
N THR A 52 -17.67 -3.94 11.74
CA THR A 52 -16.57 -4.69 12.37
C THR A 52 -16.95 -6.14 12.67
N ASP A 53 -18.22 -6.51 12.43
CA ASP A 53 -18.76 -7.81 12.73
C ASP A 53 -18.80 -8.71 11.48
N PRO A 54 -17.99 -9.79 11.43
CA PRO A 54 -17.98 -10.77 10.33
C PRO A 54 -19.32 -11.49 10.15
N LEU A 55 -20.06 -11.75 11.23
CA LEU A 55 -21.38 -12.41 11.16
C LEU A 55 -22.39 -11.54 10.43
N PHE A 56 -22.26 -10.22 10.60
CA PHE A 56 -23.08 -9.26 9.87
C PHE A 56 -22.79 -9.31 8.36
N VAL A 57 -21.53 -9.52 7.97
CA VAL A 57 -21.13 -9.65 6.56
C VAL A 57 -21.76 -10.88 5.94
N GLU A 58 -21.68 -12.04 6.60
CA GLU A 58 -22.28 -13.29 6.10
C GLU A 58 -23.80 -13.17 6.00
N LYS A 59 -24.47 -12.57 7.00
CA LYS A 59 -25.91 -12.30 6.96
C LYS A 59 -26.31 -11.53 5.69
N TYR A 60 -25.52 -10.51 5.30
CA TYR A 60 -25.86 -9.69 4.13
C TYR A 60 -25.39 -10.31 2.83
N ARG A 61 -24.41 -11.18 2.84
CA ARG A 61 -24.08 -12.04 1.71
C ARG A 61 -25.25 -12.96 1.36
N ASP A 62 -25.81 -13.62 2.37
CA ASP A 62 -26.97 -14.51 2.20
C ASP A 62 -28.24 -13.73 1.81
N TYR A 63 -28.42 -12.54 2.40
CA TYR A 63 -29.51 -11.65 2.01
C TYR A 63 -29.41 -11.26 0.53
N ALA A 64 -28.26 -10.80 0.08
CA ALA A 64 -28.05 -10.41 -1.32
C ALA A 64 -28.27 -11.59 -2.26
N LYS A 65 -27.75 -12.78 -1.94
CA LYS A 65 -27.96 -14.00 -2.72
C LYS A 65 -29.44 -14.36 -2.85
N ARG A 66 -30.21 -14.32 -1.74
CA ARG A 66 -31.64 -14.63 -1.74
C ARG A 66 -32.48 -13.64 -2.54
N ASN A 67 -32.03 -12.39 -2.63
CA ASN A 67 -32.75 -11.32 -3.35
C ASN A 67 -32.20 -11.06 -4.75
N GLY A 68 -31.30 -11.90 -5.26
CA GLY A 68 -30.71 -11.73 -6.60
C GLY A 68 -29.88 -10.46 -6.75
N LEU A 69 -29.28 -9.96 -5.65
CA LEU A 69 -28.46 -8.76 -5.63
C LEU A 69 -26.97 -9.11 -5.68
N ALA A 70 -26.16 -8.23 -6.26
CA ALA A 70 -24.71 -8.37 -6.20
C ALA A 70 -24.19 -7.88 -4.84
N PHE A 71 -23.29 -8.64 -4.23
CA PHE A 71 -22.68 -8.35 -2.94
C PHE A 71 -21.15 -8.42 -3.01
N VAL A 72 -20.49 -7.40 -2.50
CA VAL A 72 -19.04 -7.37 -2.33
C VAL A 72 -18.74 -6.92 -0.89
N ALA A 73 -17.86 -7.63 -0.21
CA ALA A 73 -17.31 -7.20 1.05
C ALA A 73 -15.78 -7.26 0.98
N TYR A 74 -15.13 -6.23 1.50
CA TYR A 74 -13.67 -6.18 1.61
C TYR A 74 -13.27 -5.47 2.89
N ASP A 75 -12.15 -5.91 3.43
CA ASP A 75 -11.54 -5.24 4.57
C ASP A 75 -11.06 -3.83 4.16
N SER A 76 -11.56 -2.80 4.82
CA SER A 76 -11.17 -1.41 4.55
C SER A 76 -9.68 -1.18 4.81
N THR A 77 -9.06 -2.00 5.65
CA THR A 77 -7.61 -1.99 5.87
C THR A 77 -6.83 -2.48 4.64
N ARG A 78 -7.51 -3.12 3.67
CA ARG A 78 -6.96 -3.60 2.39
C ARG A 78 -7.28 -2.66 1.22
N THR A 79 -7.69 -1.42 1.49
CA THR A 79 -7.97 -0.41 0.47
C THR A 79 -6.99 0.76 0.55
N ARG A 80 -6.74 1.42 -0.58
CA ARG A 80 -5.89 2.60 -0.61
C ARG A 80 -6.60 3.77 0.07
N CYS A 81 -6.03 4.31 1.13
CA CYS A 81 -6.46 5.55 1.75
C CYS A 81 -6.12 6.75 0.83
N LYS A 82 -6.95 7.78 0.78
CA LYS A 82 -6.66 8.99 -0.02
C LYS A 82 -5.44 9.76 0.48
N SER A 83 -5.23 9.78 1.80
CA SER A 83 -4.16 10.52 2.47
C SER A 83 -2.85 9.74 2.64
N TYR A 84 -2.74 8.47 2.17
CA TYR A 84 -1.57 7.63 2.42
C TYR A 84 -0.25 8.30 1.98
N ARG A 85 -0.28 9.13 0.94
CA ARG A 85 0.88 9.86 0.44
C ARG A 85 1.31 10.97 1.39
N ASP A 86 0.36 11.73 1.90
CA ASP A 86 0.63 12.85 2.81
C ASP A 86 1.16 12.31 4.14
N THR A 87 0.47 11.31 4.71
CA THR A 87 0.92 10.59 5.91
C THR A 87 2.33 9.99 5.75
N PHE A 88 2.65 9.46 4.55
CA PHE A 88 3.99 8.95 4.29
C PHE A 88 5.06 10.06 4.38
N PHE A 89 4.82 11.24 3.80
CA PHE A 89 5.78 12.34 3.85
C PHE A 89 5.85 13.05 5.21
N GLU A 90 4.82 12.94 6.04
CA GLU A 90 4.84 13.40 7.43
C GLU A 90 5.76 12.51 8.29
N ALA A 91 5.77 11.21 8.02
CA ALA A 91 6.56 10.22 8.75
C ALA A 91 7.98 10.00 8.19
N ASN A 92 8.26 10.41 6.95
CA ASN A 92 9.50 10.12 6.25
C ASN A 92 10.17 11.36 5.70
N GLU A 93 11.33 11.70 6.25
CA GLU A 93 12.17 12.78 5.77
C GLU A 93 13.03 12.36 4.56
N PRO A 94 13.55 13.33 3.78
CA PRO A 94 14.57 13.08 2.77
C PRO A 94 15.80 12.41 3.38
N MET A 95 16.40 11.47 2.67
CA MET A 95 17.49 10.68 3.20
C MET A 95 18.88 11.29 2.93
N ILE A 96 19.04 11.96 1.79
CA ILE A 96 20.30 12.59 1.37
C ILE A 96 20.02 14.06 1.03
N GLY A 97 20.33 14.96 1.97
CA GLY A 97 20.00 16.39 1.85
C GLY A 97 18.49 16.58 1.60
N LYS A 98 18.10 17.10 0.44
CA LYS A 98 16.69 17.30 0.03
C LYS A 98 16.12 16.16 -0.83
N TYR A 99 16.85 15.04 -0.97
CA TYR A 99 16.46 13.96 -1.86
C TYR A 99 15.97 12.73 -1.10
N TYR A 100 14.91 12.15 -1.62
CA TYR A 100 14.43 10.81 -1.31
C TYR A 100 15.15 9.79 -2.19
N VAL A 101 15.16 8.52 -1.81
CA VAL A 101 15.80 7.44 -2.57
C VAL A 101 14.77 6.42 -3.01
N CYS A 102 14.77 6.06 -4.28
CA CYS A 102 13.92 4.98 -4.79
C CYS A 102 14.33 3.64 -4.17
N ALA A 103 13.42 2.96 -3.48
CA ALA A 103 13.67 1.67 -2.84
C ALA A 103 14.00 0.54 -3.84
N TYR A 104 13.71 0.73 -5.13
CA TYR A 104 13.90 -0.32 -6.14
C TYR A 104 15.17 -0.17 -6.97
N CYS A 105 15.60 1.06 -7.26
CA CYS A 105 16.76 1.32 -8.11
C CYS A 105 17.76 2.31 -7.50
N PHE A 106 17.53 2.77 -6.29
CA PHE A 106 18.37 3.70 -5.53
C PHE A 106 18.58 5.08 -6.17
N LYS A 107 17.80 5.44 -7.21
CA LYS A 107 17.83 6.78 -7.82
C LYS A 107 17.42 7.84 -6.82
N LEU A 108 18.14 8.98 -6.81
CA LEU A 108 17.78 10.18 -6.03
C LEU A 108 16.56 10.87 -6.65
N LEU A 109 15.59 11.24 -5.81
CA LEU A 109 14.31 11.82 -6.21
C LEU A 109 14.04 13.10 -5.43
N LYS A 110 13.61 14.17 -6.10
CA LYS A 110 13.00 15.30 -5.42
C LYS A 110 11.60 14.89 -4.93
N LYS A 111 11.07 15.52 -3.89
CA LYS A 111 9.73 15.21 -3.32
C LYS A 111 8.62 15.13 -4.38
N LYS A 112 8.65 16.03 -5.38
CA LYS A 112 7.67 16.06 -6.48
C LYS A 112 7.73 14.82 -7.39
N ASP A 113 8.90 14.21 -7.53
CA ASP A 113 9.17 13.07 -8.43
C ASP A 113 8.99 11.71 -7.72
N VAL A 114 8.76 11.73 -6.40
CA VAL A 114 8.50 10.52 -5.64
C VAL A 114 7.08 10.03 -5.91
N THR A 115 6.94 8.75 -6.23
CA THR A 115 5.70 8.01 -6.06
C THR A 115 5.77 7.19 -4.77
N VAL A 116 4.76 7.25 -3.92
CA VAL A 116 4.66 6.38 -2.74
C VAL A 116 4.01 5.08 -3.18
N ASP A 117 4.77 3.99 -3.09
CA ASP A 117 4.31 2.67 -3.52
C ASP A 117 4.00 1.77 -2.33
N HIS A 118 2.97 0.94 -2.49
CA HIS A 118 2.65 -0.14 -1.57
C HIS A 118 3.51 -1.36 -1.92
N ILE A 119 4.48 -1.73 -1.08
CA ILE A 119 5.40 -2.86 -1.32
C ILE A 119 4.59 -4.13 -1.56
N ILE A 120 3.67 -4.46 -0.66
CA ILE A 120 2.60 -5.43 -0.92
C ILE A 120 1.44 -4.64 -1.53
N SER A 121 1.18 -4.87 -2.81
CA SER A 121 0.17 -4.09 -3.54
C SER A 121 -1.24 -4.30 -2.96
N VAL A 122 -2.06 -3.25 -3.00
CA VAL A 122 -3.46 -3.27 -2.53
C VAL A 122 -4.24 -4.43 -3.16
N ASN A 123 -4.10 -4.66 -4.46
CA ASN A 123 -4.78 -5.76 -5.14
C ASN A 123 -4.35 -7.15 -4.63
N LYS A 124 -3.05 -7.37 -4.39
CA LYS A 124 -2.54 -8.64 -3.83
C LYS A 124 -3.00 -8.85 -2.39
N SER A 125 -3.03 -7.80 -1.55
CA SER A 125 -3.49 -7.88 -0.17
C SER A 125 -4.97 -8.27 -0.05
N GLN A 126 -5.77 -8.01 -1.07
CA GLN A 126 -7.19 -8.39 -1.09
C GLN A 126 -7.44 -9.84 -1.52
N LYS A 127 -6.58 -10.40 -2.39
CA LYS A 127 -6.88 -11.64 -3.13
C LYS A 127 -5.87 -12.77 -2.92
N ASN A 128 -4.69 -12.49 -2.38
CA ASN A 128 -3.59 -13.44 -2.37
C ASN A 128 -3.24 -13.89 -0.95
N ARG A 129 -3.40 -15.19 -0.66
CA ARG A 129 -3.10 -15.78 0.65
C ARG A 129 -1.65 -15.57 1.10
N MET A 130 -0.68 -15.63 0.17
CA MET A 130 0.74 -15.39 0.48
C MET A 130 0.99 -13.94 0.87
N ALA A 131 0.34 -12.98 0.18
CA ALA A 131 0.43 -11.57 0.53
C ALA A 131 -0.13 -11.31 1.94
N ASN A 132 -1.26 -11.92 2.28
CA ASN A 132 -1.84 -11.82 3.62
C ASN A 132 -0.93 -12.45 4.67
N TRP A 133 -0.43 -13.67 4.45
CA TRP A 133 0.52 -14.31 5.33
C TRP A 133 1.77 -13.45 5.56
N LEU A 134 2.30 -12.81 4.52
CA LEU A 134 3.45 -11.92 4.64
C LEU A 134 3.13 -10.66 5.46
N MET A 135 1.95 -10.07 5.25
CA MET A 135 1.49 -8.93 6.06
C MET A 135 1.37 -9.31 7.53
N ASP A 136 0.76 -10.47 7.83
CA ASP A 136 0.61 -10.97 9.20
C ASP A 136 1.99 -11.23 9.84
N ARG A 137 2.92 -11.87 9.11
CA ARG A 137 4.28 -12.14 9.57
C ARG A 137 5.05 -10.85 9.87
N MET A 138 4.82 -9.78 9.12
CA MET A 138 5.42 -8.47 9.30
C MET A 138 4.62 -7.56 10.24
N LYS A 139 3.52 -8.06 10.83
CA LYS A 139 2.60 -7.32 11.70
C LYS A 139 2.02 -6.07 11.01
N ILE A 140 1.77 -6.16 9.72
CA ILE A 140 1.16 -5.09 8.91
C ILE A 140 -0.35 -5.35 8.89
N SER A 141 -1.10 -4.67 9.74
CA SER A 141 -2.57 -4.82 9.84
C SER A 141 -3.31 -4.04 8.77
N ASN A 142 -2.71 -2.96 8.25
CA ASN A 142 -3.31 -2.09 7.23
C ASN A 142 -2.37 -1.99 6.02
N VAL A 143 -2.90 -2.12 4.81
CA VAL A 143 -2.10 -2.00 3.58
C VAL A 143 -1.43 -0.62 3.44
N ASN A 144 -2.03 0.42 4.04
CA ASN A 144 -1.48 1.78 4.07
C ASN A 144 -0.50 2.02 5.24
N ASP A 145 -0.16 0.98 6.01
CA ASP A 145 0.84 1.06 7.08
C ASP A 145 2.20 1.50 6.50
N GLU A 146 2.88 2.40 7.19
CA GLU A 146 4.20 2.91 6.79
C GLU A 146 5.20 1.79 6.48
N ARG A 147 5.13 0.68 7.23
CA ARG A 147 5.97 -0.50 6.99
C ARG A 147 5.77 -1.10 5.60
N ASN A 148 4.58 -0.92 5.02
CA ASN A 148 4.24 -1.38 3.66
C ASN A 148 4.47 -0.30 2.58
N LEU A 149 4.86 0.90 2.95
CA LEU A 149 5.06 2.01 2.01
C LEU A 149 6.55 2.24 1.75
N CYS A 150 6.89 2.66 0.55
CA CYS A 150 8.25 3.07 0.19
C CYS A 150 8.27 4.15 -0.89
N CYS A 151 9.39 4.88 -0.96
CA CYS A 151 9.66 5.77 -2.09
C CYS A 151 9.96 4.97 -3.35
N ALA A 152 9.35 5.33 -4.47
CA ALA A 152 9.63 4.77 -5.78
C ALA A 152 9.70 5.86 -6.84
N CYS A 153 10.56 5.71 -7.84
CA CYS A 153 10.44 6.51 -9.06
C CYS A 153 9.27 6.01 -9.91
N LYS A 154 8.74 6.86 -10.77
CA LYS A 154 7.60 6.55 -11.63
C LYS A 154 7.82 5.28 -12.46
N GLU A 155 9.01 5.10 -13.01
CA GLU A 155 9.39 3.95 -13.83
C GLU A 155 9.35 2.64 -13.03
N CYS A 156 9.99 2.62 -11.83
CA CYS A 156 9.99 1.43 -10.98
C CYS A 156 8.58 1.09 -10.49
N ASN A 157 7.81 2.10 -10.08
CA ASN A 157 6.44 1.90 -9.62
C ASN A 157 5.56 1.31 -10.75
N SER A 158 5.66 1.84 -11.96
CA SER A 158 4.92 1.33 -13.13
C SER A 158 5.36 -0.09 -13.50
N ARG A 159 6.68 -0.37 -13.54
CA ARG A 159 7.21 -1.71 -13.85
C ARG A 159 6.85 -2.75 -12.81
N LYS A 160 6.81 -2.36 -11.55
CA LYS A 160 6.39 -3.22 -10.44
C LYS A 160 4.88 -3.51 -10.53
N GLY A 161 4.04 -2.48 -10.63
CA GLY A 161 2.59 -2.64 -10.58
C GLY A 161 2.14 -3.50 -9.38
N SER A 162 1.45 -4.61 -9.65
CA SER A 162 1.05 -5.58 -8.61
C SER A 162 1.97 -6.81 -8.51
N LYS A 163 3.16 -6.78 -9.12
CA LYS A 163 4.11 -7.91 -9.06
C LYS A 163 4.61 -8.14 -7.63
N ALA A 164 4.98 -9.40 -7.35
CA ALA A 164 5.55 -9.86 -6.08
C ALA A 164 7.01 -10.35 -6.30
N GLY A 165 7.47 -11.31 -5.51
CA GLY A 165 8.81 -11.90 -5.63
C GLY A 165 9.92 -10.89 -5.34
N LEU A 166 10.88 -10.74 -6.23
CA LEU A 166 12.02 -9.85 -6.06
C LEU A 166 11.62 -8.38 -5.81
N TRP A 167 10.46 -7.94 -6.28
CA TRP A 167 9.97 -6.60 -6.01
C TRP A 167 9.64 -6.38 -4.53
N LEU A 168 9.10 -7.40 -3.84
CA LEU A 168 8.86 -7.33 -2.39
C LEU A 168 10.19 -7.23 -1.64
N LEU A 169 11.15 -8.09 -1.99
CA LEU A 169 12.47 -8.07 -1.37
C LEU A 169 13.15 -6.71 -1.56
N ARG A 170 13.20 -6.20 -2.80
CA ARG A 170 13.76 -4.86 -3.09
C ARG A 170 13.04 -3.76 -2.33
N GLY A 171 11.70 -3.78 -2.24
CA GLY A 171 10.92 -2.78 -1.53
C GLY A 171 11.23 -2.76 -0.03
N PHE A 172 11.24 -3.93 0.62
CA PHE A 172 11.49 -4.03 2.06
C PHE A 172 12.95 -3.78 2.45
N LEU A 173 13.91 -4.21 1.63
CA LEU A 173 15.34 -3.95 1.87
C LEU A 173 15.72 -2.53 1.44
N GLY A 174 15.30 -2.11 0.26
CA GLY A 174 15.74 -0.86 -0.32
C GLY A 174 15.16 0.40 0.33
N LYS A 175 14.20 0.27 1.24
CA LYS A 175 13.75 1.40 2.09
C LYS A 175 14.60 1.57 3.37
N LYS A 176 15.48 0.61 3.70
CA LYS A 176 16.33 0.66 4.88
C LYS A 176 17.55 1.55 4.63
N LYS A 177 17.80 2.47 5.57
CA LYS A 177 18.92 3.42 5.47
C LYS A 177 20.26 2.71 5.32
N GLU A 178 20.47 1.63 6.06
CA GLU A 178 21.69 0.83 6.06
C GLU A 178 21.96 0.23 4.69
N VAL A 179 20.95 -0.30 4.02
CA VAL A 179 21.06 -0.88 2.68
C VAL A 179 21.39 0.20 1.65
N ILE A 180 20.72 1.35 1.74
CA ILE A 180 20.95 2.48 0.83
C ILE A 180 22.40 2.99 0.96
N TRP A 181 22.86 3.25 2.18
CA TRP A 181 24.23 3.67 2.40
C TRP A 181 25.25 2.62 1.98
N GLY A 182 25.00 1.34 2.24
CA GLY A 182 25.84 0.24 1.76
C GLY A 182 25.99 0.23 0.23
N VAL A 183 24.89 0.45 -0.50
CA VAL A 183 24.93 0.54 -1.98
C VAL A 183 25.73 1.74 -2.44
N TYR A 184 25.53 2.93 -1.87
CA TYR A 184 26.27 4.13 -2.29
C TYR A 184 27.77 4.03 -1.95
N ILE A 185 28.13 3.58 -0.75
CA ILE A 185 29.54 3.40 -0.35
C ILE A 185 30.19 2.34 -1.24
N GLY A 186 29.54 1.22 -1.47
CA GLY A 186 30.07 0.16 -2.35
C GLY A 186 30.26 0.62 -3.78
N THR A 187 29.34 1.41 -4.33
CA THR A 187 29.49 1.97 -5.69
C THR A 187 30.68 2.96 -5.78
N ILE A 188 30.85 3.82 -4.76
CA ILE A 188 31.98 4.76 -4.70
C ILE A 188 33.30 4.00 -4.61
N ALA A 189 33.40 3.00 -3.72
CA ALA A 189 34.59 2.18 -3.57
C ALA A 189 34.96 1.47 -4.89
N MET A 190 33.97 0.89 -5.58
CA MET A 190 34.18 0.25 -6.88
C MET A 190 34.68 1.24 -7.94
N LEU A 191 34.14 2.47 -7.98
CA LEU A 191 34.59 3.51 -8.89
C LEU A 191 36.03 3.93 -8.61
N ILE A 192 36.46 4.07 -7.34
CA ILE A 192 37.84 4.40 -6.96
C ILE A 192 38.78 3.32 -7.45
N VAL A 193 38.46 2.04 -7.24
CA VAL A 193 39.25 0.91 -7.71
C VAL A 193 39.38 0.93 -9.24
N LEU A 194 38.27 1.14 -9.94
CA LEU A 194 38.25 1.19 -11.41
C LEU A 194 39.13 2.33 -11.94
N VAL A 195 39.02 3.54 -11.37
CA VAL A 195 39.86 4.68 -11.77
C VAL A 195 41.30 4.40 -11.48
N GLY A 196 41.66 3.85 -10.32
CA GLY A 196 43.02 3.48 -9.95
C GLY A 196 43.64 2.47 -10.92
N THR A 197 42.90 1.44 -11.31
CA THR A 197 43.38 0.44 -12.30
C THR A 197 43.61 1.06 -13.69
N VAL A 198 42.72 1.96 -14.13
CA VAL A 198 42.87 2.66 -15.40
C VAL A 198 44.12 3.55 -15.39
N ILE A 199 44.36 4.31 -14.32
CA ILE A 199 45.57 5.14 -14.16
C ILE A 199 46.84 4.28 -14.21
N GLN A 200 46.85 3.13 -13.50
CA GLN A 200 48.02 2.23 -13.47
C GLN A 200 48.30 1.63 -14.83
N ILE A 201 47.29 1.27 -15.62
CA ILE A 201 47.45 0.77 -16.98
C ILE A 201 48.07 1.86 -17.88
N LEU A 202 47.56 3.09 -17.81
CA LEU A 202 48.03 4.22 -18.60
C LEU A 202 49.47 4.65 -18.23
N SER A 203 49.86 4.49 -16.96
CA SER A 203 51.23 4.83 -16.51
C SER A 203 52.28 3.77 -16.88
N ASN A 204 51.84 2.54 -17.19
CA ASN A 204 52.74 1.44 -17.60
C ASN A 204 52.80 1.25 -19.12
N SER A 205 52.07 2.06 -19.89
CA SER A 205 52.09 2.12 -21.36
C SER A 205 52.98 3.24 -21.86
#